data_91a384de57fa23056badd20bff93f29a
#
_entry.id   91a384de57fa23056badd20bff93f29a
#
_cell.length_a   1.000
_cell.length_b   1.000
_cell.length_c   1.000
_cell.angle_alpha   90.00
_cell.angle_beta   90.00
_cell.angle_gamma   90.00
#
_symmetry.space_group_name_H-M   'P 1'
#
loop_
_entity.id
_entity.type
_entity.pdbx_description
1 polymer ?
#
loop_
_entity_poly.entity_id
_entity_poly.type
_entity_poly.pdbx_seq_one_letter_code
_entity_poly.pdbx_strand_id
1 'polypeptide(L)'
;CWHTNPGGIKEVYPHYVYTGSYIRPVYRDNNPYAGDNNHKIPFAPVVNNTSGSIVGYKYLNMNAVPRDKSLQMQLRLKAEDTDGRIRIMLGSPWTTKGGVEIGLVNVKAGSTCREFYASLSIPAKLHKGKQPLFFVFESETEGQSICEFYDFLMLARP
;
A
#
# COMPACT_ATOMS: atom_id res chain seq x y z
N CYS A 1 -10.57 -0.79 -1.72
CA CYS A 1 -9.68 -1.14 -0.61
C CYS A 1 -10.45 -1.87 0.45
N TRP A 2 -9.91 -2.92 1.02
CA TRP A 2 -10.52 -3.66 2.13
C TRP A 2 -9.50 -3.87 3.23
N HIS A 3 -9.99 -4.12 4.39
CA HIS A 3 -9.11 -4.57 5.45
C HIS A 3 -9.76 -5.72 6.21
N THR A 4 -8.96 -6.66 6.60
CA THR A 4 -9.30 -7.63 7.61
C THR A 4 -8.27 -7.51 8.71
N ASN A 5 -8.75 -7.32 9.90
CA ASN A 5 -7.90 -7.23 11.06
C ASN A 5 -8.44 -8.20 12.10
N PRO A 6 -7.62 -9.06 12.68
CA PRO A 6 -8.07 -9.93 13.77
C PRO A 6 -8.73 -9.18 14.91
N GLY A 7 -8.41 -7.90 15.08
CA GLY A 7 -9.05 -7.02 16.05
C GLY A 7 -10.40 -6.46 15.64
N GLY A 8 -10.91 -6.81 14.47
CA GLY A 8 -12.28 -6.48 14.08
C GLY A 8 -12.55 -5.05 13.68
N ILE A 9 -11.57 -4.32 13.19
CA ILE A 9 -11.83 -3.02 12.58
C ILE A 9 -12.53 -3.26 11.25
N LYS A 10 -13.81 -2.97 11.25
CA LYS A 10 -14.64 -3.16 10.06
C LYS A 10 -14.68 -1.88 9.25
N GLU A 11 -14.18 -1.96 8.04
CA GLU A 11 -14.78 -1.30 6.87
C GLU A 11 -15.16 0.17 6.93
N VAL A 12 -14.47 0.98 7.69
CA VAL A 12 -14.67 2.43 7.57
C VAL A 12 -13.91 2.95 6.35
N TYR A 13 -12.88 2.24 5.97
CA TYR A 13 -12.05 2.55 4.81
C TYR A 13 -11.88 1.31 3.97
N PRO A 14 -11.94 1.43 2.68
CA PRO A 14 -11.90 0.29 1.80
C PRO A 14 -10.49 -0.31 1.62
N HIS A 15 -9.75 -0.49 2.70
CA HIS A 15 -8.44 -1.14 2.67
C HIS A 15 -8.57 -2.61 3.00
N TYR A 16 -7.74 -3.41 2.37
CA TYR A 16 -7.66 -4.81 2.64
C TYR A 16 -6.37 -5.09 3.42
N VAL A 17 -6.52 -5.52 4.66
CA VAL A 17 -5.40 -5.67 5.59
C VAL A 17 -5.44 -7.06 6.21
N TYR A 18 -4.33 -7.77 6.14
CA TYR A 18 -4.17 -9.06 6.79
C TYR A 18 -3.16 -8.98 7.93
N THR A 19 -3.26 -9.92 8.81
CA THR A 19 -2.23 -10.26 9.82
C THR A 19 -1.73 -9.09 10.64
N GLY A 20 -2.54 -8.65 11.57
CA GLY A 20 -2.11 -7.73 12.62
C GLY A 20 -2.02 -6.26 12.24
N SER A 21 -2.05 -5.94 10.95
CA SER A 21 -2.09 -4.54 10.53
C SER A 21 -3.46 -3.94 10.80
N TYR A 22 -3.50 -2.66 11.08
CA TYR A 22 -4.76 -1.97 11.34
C TYR A 22 -4.68 -0.52 10.87
N ILE A 23 -5.84 0.09 10.69
CA ILE A 23 -5.95 1.50 10.31
C ILE A 23 -6.04 2.32 11.58
N ARG A 24 -5.13 3.29 11.70
CA ARG A 24 -5.12 4.24 12.81
C ARG A 24 -5.53 5.61 12.30
N PRO A 25 -6.66 6.14 12.72
CA PRO A 25 -7.05 7.49 12.36
C PRO A 25 -6.06 8.51 12.90
N VAL A 26 -5.65 9.44 12.05
CA VAL A 26 -4.78 10.55 12.41
C VAL A 26 -5.41 11.83 11.91
N TYR A 27 -5.52 12.81 12.77
CA TYR A 27 -6.05 14.12 12.41
C TYR A 27 -4.89 15.09 12.23
N ARG A 28 -4.93 15.83 11.14
CA ARG A 28 -3.95 16.89 10.90
C ARG A 28 -4.54 18.24 11.26
N ASP A 29 -3.78 19.03 11.97
CA ASP A 29 -4.21 20.37 12.36
C ASP A 29 -4.48 21.27 11.16
N ASN A 30 -3.70 21.11 10.11
CA ASN A 30 -3.81 21.90 8.89
C ASN A 30 -4.47 21.12 7.75
N ASN A 31 -5.27 20.13 8.07
CA ASN A 31 -6.03 19.40 7.07
C ASN A 31 -6.99 20.35 6.36
N PRO A 32 -6.93 20.51 5.04
CA PRO A 32 -7.81 21.42 4.31
C PRO A 32 -9.30 21.07 4.47
N TYR A 33 -9.59 19.83 4.82
CA TYR A 33 -10.96 19.39 5.05
C TYR A 33 -11.39 19.54 6.50
N ALA A 34 -10.53 19.99 7.38
CA ALA A 34 -10.82 20.17 8.78
C ALA A 34 -11.43 21.54 9.11
N GLY A 35 -11.43 22.45 8.14
CA GLY A 35 -11.92 23.81 8.35
C GLY A 35 -13.40 23.93 8.61
N ASP A 36 -14.11 22.87 8.49
CA ASP A 36 -15.55 22.83 8.49
C ASP A 36 -16.11 22.22 9.76
N ASN A 37 -15.45 22.48 10.84
CA ASN A 37 -15.86 22.16 12.20
C ASN A 37 -16.15 20.71 12.50
N ASN A 38 -16.92 20.07 11.66
CA ASN A 38 -17.40 18.72 11.88
C ASN A 38 -16.84 17.74 10.85
N HIS A 39 -16.02 18.22 9.95
CA HIS A 39 -15.53 17.43 8.83
C HIS A 39 -14.01 17.21 8.87
N LYS A 40 -13.50 16.95 10.05
CA LYS A 40 -12.11 16.51 10.18
C LYS A 40 -11.98 15.14 9.55
N ILE A 41 -11.40 15.12 8.37
CA ILE A 41 -11.11 13.85 7.70
C ILE A 41 -9.87 13.25 8.36
N PRO A 42 -9.99 12.08 8.99
CA PRO A 42 -8.84 11.46 9.60
C PRO A 42 -7.85 11.03 8.52
N PHE A 43 -6.59 11.28 8.77
CA PHE A 43 -5.53 10.62 8.05
C PHE A 43 -5.40 9.23 8.64
N ALA A 44 -5.70 8.22 7.87
CA ALA A 44 -5.78 6.86 8.34
C ALA A 44 -4.69 5.99 7.70
N PRO A 45 -3.44 6.08 8.16
CA PRO A 45 -2.41 5.18 7.69
C PRO A 45 -2.71 3.75 8.15
N VAL A 46 -2.29 2.79 7.36
CA VAL A 46 -2.24 1.41 7.80
C VAL A 46 -0.98 1.25 8.64
N VAL A 47 -1.13 0.83 9.88
CA VAL A 47 -0.03 0.73 10.84
C VAL A 47 0.23 -0.71 11.24
N ASN A 48 1.36 -0.93 11.89
CA ASN A 48 1.79 -2.25 12.34
C ASN A 48 1.95 -3.22 11.15
N ASN A 49 2.59 -2.75 10.10
CA ASN A 49 2.90 -3.58 8.96
C ASN A 49 4.17 -4.37 9.26
N THR A 50 3.98 -5.59 9.69
CA THR A 50 5.04 -6.52 10.05
C THR A 50 5.28 -7.51 8.92
N SER A 51 6.30 -8.35 9.04
CA SER A 51 6.54 -9.40 8.05
C SER A 51 5.30 -10.29 7.90
N GLY A 52 4.80 -10.44 6.69
CA GLY A 52 3.59 -11.19 6.38
C GLY A 52 2.33 -10.33 6.29
N SER A 53 2.38 -9.06 6.65
CA SER A 53 1.23 -8.18 6.49
C SER A 53 0.92 -7.94 5.02
N ILE A 54 -0.37 -7.81 4.69
CA ILE A 54 -0.84 -7.56 3.34
C ILE A 54 -1.88 -6.46 3.36
N VAL A 55 -1.69 -5.47 2.51
CA VAL A 55 -2.66 -4.40 2.29
C VAL A 55 -3.12 -4.46 0.85
N GLY A 56 -4.43 -4.57 0.63
CA GLY A 56 -4.98 -4.75 -0.71
C GLY A 56 -5.96 -3.65 -1.10
N TYR A 57 -6.00 -3.40 -2.39
CA TYR A 57 -6.90 -2.43 -3.02
C TYR A 57 -7.69 -3.13 -4.11
N LYS A 58 -9.02 -3.02 -4.02
CA LYS A 58 -9.91 -3.55 -5.05
C LYS A 58 -9.80 -2.75 -6.32
N TYR A 59 -9.54 -3.44 -7.33
CA TYR A 59 -9.77 -3.16 -8.74
C TYR A 59 -9.28 -1.82 -9.23
N LEU A 60 -8.06 -1.83 -9.69
CA LEU A 60 -7.55 -0.79 -10.57
C LEU A 60 -8.04 -1.12 -12.00
N ASN A 61 -8.48 -0.09 -12.70
CA ASN A 61 -8.82 -0.22 -14.11
C ASN A 61 -7.53 -0.22 -14.94
N MET A 62 -7.03 -1.42 -15.23
CA MET A 62 -5.77 -1.57 -15.94
C MET A 62 -5.88 -1.17 -17.42
N ASN A 63 -7.08 -1.05 -17.95
CA ASN A 63 -7.28 -0.52 -19.31
C ASN A 63 -6.88 0.97 -19.41
N ALA A 64 -6.97 1.69 -18.30
CA ALA A 64 -6.61 3.11 -18.24
C ALA A 64 -5.11 3.34 -18.03
N VAL A 65 -4.35 2.29 -17.78
CA VAL A 65 -2.90 2.39 -17.52
C VAL A 65 -2.16 2.34 -18.86
N PRO A 66 -1.35 3.37 -19.18
CA PRO A 66 -0.63 3.41 -20.46
C PRO A 66 0.29 2.20 -20.66
N ARG A 67 0.31 1.66 -21.88
CA ARG A 67 1.18 0.53 -22.23
C ARG A 67 2.50 0.95 -22.85
N ASP A 68 2.55 2.18 -23.35
CA ASP A 68 3.69 2.75 -24.07
C ASP A 68 4.52 3.70 -23.23
N LYS A 69 4.28 3.73 -21.93
CA LYS A 69 4.96 4.60 -20.98
C LYS A 69 5.73 3.79 -19.96
N SER A 70 6.79 4.39 -19.44
CA SER A 70 7.45 3.86 -18.25
C SER A 70 6.54 4.10 -17.04
N LEU A 71 6.29 3.05 -16.28
CA LEU A 71 5.42 3.12 -15.12
C LEU A 71 6.25 3.06 -13.84
N GLN A 72 5.83 3.85 -12.89
CA GLN A 72 6.48 3.94 -11.58
C GLN A 72 5.39 4.03 -10.51
N MET A 73 5.63 3.41 -9.37
CA MET A 73 4.76 3.54 -8.21
C MET A 73 5.45 4.38 -7.16
N GLN A 74 4.77 5.42 -6.70
CA GLN A 74 5.19 6.18 -5.54
C GLN A 74 4.43 5.67 -4.33
N LEU A 75 5.14 5.29 -3.28
CA LEU A 75 4.55 4.93 -1.99
C LEU A 75 4.84 6.04 -0.99
N ARG A 76 3.82 6.50 -0.29
CA ARG A 76 4.01 7.39 0.86
C ARG A 76 3.88 6.57 2.13
N LEU A 77 4.93 6.57 2.90
CA LEU A 77 5.02 5.79 4.12
C LEU A 77 5.98 6.44 5.12
N LYS A 78 5.94 5.94 6.35
CA LYS A 78 6.89 6.32 7.39
C LYS A 78 7.58 5.06 7.87
N ALA A 79 8.90 4.97 7.63
CA ALA A 79 9.71 3.87 8.12
C ALA A 79 9.72 3.85 9.66
N GLU A 80 9.72 2.67 10.23
CA GLU A 80 9.66 2.49 11.67
C GLU A 80 10.81 1.63 12.21
N ASP A 81 10.49 0.49 12.78
CA ASP A 81 11.37 -0.21 13.73
C ASP A 81 12.37 -1.14 13.07
N THR A 82 12.07 -1.67 11.90
CA THR A 82 12.91 -2.67 11.24
C THR A 82 13.01 -2.44 9.75
N ASP A 83 14.12 -2.88 9.19
CA ASP A 83 14.27 -2.94 7.74
C ASP A 83 13.30 -3.94 7.16
N GLY A 84 12.81 -3.64 5.98
CA GLY A 84 11.93 -4.54 5.27
C GLY A 84 11.82 -4.19 3.80
N ARG A 85 10.93 -4.91 3.14
CA ARG A 85 10.61 -4.64 1.75
C ARG A 85 9.11 -4.77 1.53
N ILE A 86 8.64 -4.08 0.52
CA ILE A 86 7.24 -4.08 0.13
C ILE A 86 7.18 -4.61 -1.30
N ARG A 87 6.59 -5.77 -1.48
CA ARG A 87 6.31 -6.32 -2.80
C ARG A 87 5.01 -5.75 -3.30
N ILE A 88 5.03 -5.22 -4.49
CA ILE A 88 3.83 -4.72 -5.16
C ILE A 88 3.31 -5.84 -6.05
N MET A 89 2.16 -6.40 -5.68
CA MET A 89 1.58 -7.57 -6.33
C MET A 89 0.30 -7.19 -7.07
N LEU A 90 0.13 -7.71 -8.25
CA LEU A 90 -1.08 -7.50 -9.05
C LEU A 90 -1.79 -8.82 -9.26
N GLY A 91 -3.12 -8.81 -9.15
CA GLY A 91 -3.97 -9.98 -9.33
C GLY A 91 -4.20 -10.80 -8.07
N SER A 92 -3.18 -11.03 -7.29
CA SER A 92 -3.24 -11.75 -6.03
C SER A 92 -2.01 -11.39 -5.19
N PRO A 93 -2.08 -11.46 -3.86
CA PRO A 93 -0.88 -11.29 -3.03
C PRO A 93 0.07 -12.49 -3.09
N TRP A 94 -0.38 -13.61 -3.62
CA TRP A 94 0.41 -14.84 -3.68
C TRP A 94 0.66 -15.29 -5.12
N THR A 95 1.90 -15.62 -5.42
CA THR A 95 2.28 -16.14 -6.75
C THR A 95 1.59 -17.46 -7.05
N THR A 96 1.33 -18.27 -6.03
CA THR A 96 0.62 -19.54 -6.16
C THR A 96 -0.87 -19.38 -6.50
N LYS A 97 -1.39 -18.16 -6.37
CA LYS A 97 -2.79 -17.83 -6.67
C LYS A 97 -2.91 -16.87 -7.86
N GLY A 98 -1.92 -16.87 -8.73
CA GLY A 98 -1.95 -16.05 -9.94
C GLY A 98 -1.43 -14.62 -9.77
N GLY A 99 -0.89 -14.29 -8.61
CA GLY A 99 -0.28 -12.98 -8.38
C GLY A 99 1.05 -12.82 -9.06
N VAL A 100 1.33 -11.62 -9.52
CA VAL A 100 2.62 -11.28 -10.15
C VAL A 100 3.20 -10.08 -9.44
N GLU A 101 4.48 -10.19 -9.06
CA GLU A 101 5.22 -9.05 -8.51
C GLU A 101 5.52 -8.07 -9.64
N ILE A 102 5.01 -6.86 -9.53
CA ILE A 102 5.20 -5.82 -10.54
C ILE A 102 6.20 -4.74 -10.11
N GLY A 103 6.57 -4.72 -8.85
CA GLY A 103 7.55 -3.79 -8.31
C GLY A 103 7.96 -4.16 -6.90
N LEU A 104 9.04 -3.55 -6.44
CA LEU A 104 9.60 -3.81 -5.12
C LEU A 104 10.16 -2.52 -4.54
N VAL A 105 9.87 -2.26 -3.27
CA VAL A 105 10.41 -1.12 -2.52
C VAL A 105 11.15 -1.66 -1.31
N ASN A 106 12.38 -1.19 -1.11
CA ASN A 106 13.14 -1.48 0.09
C ASN A 106 12.98 -0.33 1.09
N VAL A 107 12.71 -0.66 2.33
CA VAL A 107 12.50 0.29 3.42
C VAL A 107 13.56 0.04 4.48
N LYS A 108 14.30 1.09 4.83
CA LYS A 108 15.30 1.03 5.88
C LYS A 108 14.75 1.63 7.16
N ALA A 109 14.94 0.93 8.28
CA ALA A 109 14.48 1.38 9.59
C ALA A 109 14.98 2.80 9.90
N GLY A 110 14.07 3.61 10.43
CA GLY A 110 14.39 4.97 10.83
C GLY A 110 14.66 5.94 9.69
N SER A 111 14.43 5.54 8.44
CA SER A 111 14.57 6.45 7.30
C SER A 111 13.67 7.67 7.46
N THR A 112 14.20 8.84 7.12
CA THR A 112 13.43 10.09 7.10
C THR A 112 12.68 10.29 5.79
N CYS A 113 12.97 9.50 4.78
CA CYS A 113 12.23 9.50 3.53
C CYS A 113 10.75 9.19 3.78
N ARG A 114 9.89 9.91 3.06
CA ARG A 114 8.44 9.72 3.11
C ARG A 114 7.88 9.21 1.80
N GLU A 115 8.63 9.31 0.74
CA GLU A 115 8.23 8.90 -0.60
C GLU A 115 9.24 7.90 -1.13
N PHE A 116 8.73 6.77 -1.56
CA PHE A 116 9.52 5.67 -2.09
C PHE A 116 9.01 5.33 -3.47
N TYR A 117 9.90 4.96 -4.37
CA TYR A 117 9.56 4.75 -5.77
C TYR A 117 9.97 3.35 -6.21
N ALA A 118 9.13 2.71 -7.00
CA ALA A 118 9.43 1.45 -7.63
C ALA A 118 9.10 1.53 -9.12
N SER A 119 10.01 1.08 -9.97
CA SER A 119 9.69 0.85 -11.37
C SER A 119 8.73 -0.31 -11.47
N LEU A 120 7.71 -0.19 -12.31
CA LEU A 120 6.70 -1.22 -12.48
C LEU A 120 6.91 -1.99 -13.78
N SER A 121 6.72 -3.30 -13.70
CA SER A 121 6.70 -4.17 -14.86
C SER A 121 5.41 -4.98 -14.82
N ILE A 122 4.46 -4.62 -15.68
CA ILE A 122 3.13 -5.22 -15.69
C ILE A 122 3.04 -6.22 -16.84
N PRO A 123 2.77 -7.51 -16.55
CA PRO A 123 2.62 -8.50 -17.63
C PRO A 123 1.35 -8.22 -18.43
N ALA A 124 1.42 -8.49 -19.72
CA ALA A 124 0.34 -8.20 -20.65
C ALA A 124 -0.99 -8.85 -20.21
N LYS A 125 -0.93 -10.05 -19.66
CA LYS A 125 -2.12 -10.79 -19.21
C LYS A 125 -2.88 -10.10 -18.09
N LEU A 126 -2.20 -9.26 -17.29
CA LEU A 126 -2.81 -8.49 -16.20
C LEU A 126 -2.98 -7.01 -16.55
N HIS A 127 -2.52 -6.58 -17.70
CA HIS A 127 -2.63 -5.18 -18.14
C HIS A 127 -3.96 -4.94 -18.85
N LYS A 128 -5.02 -5.49 -18.30
CA LYS A 128 -6.38 -5.34 -18.86
C LYS A 128 -7.41 -5.58 -17.78
N GLY A 129 -8.57 -4.95 -17.96
CA GLY A 129 -9.69 -5.12 -17.05
C GLY A 129 -9.42 -4.56 -15.66
N LYS A 130 -10.19 -5.01 -14.72
CA LYS A 130 -10.04 -4.62 -13.31
C LYS A 130 -9.17 -5.66 -12.60
N GLN A 131 -8.10 -5.18 -11.99
CA GLN A 131 -7.17 -6.04 -11.25
C GLN A 131 -6.98 -5.53 -9.84
N PRO A 132 -6.99 -6.41 -8.83
CA PRO A 132 -6.67 -6.01 -7.46
C PRO A 132 -5.16 -5.81 -7.30
N LEU A 133 -4.81 -4.84 -6.47
CA LEU A 133 -3.42 -4.49 -6.17
C LEU A 133 -3.14 -4.79 -4.71
N PHE A 134 -1.98 -5.37 -4.42
CA PHE A 134 -1.60 -5.71 -3.06
C PHE A 134 -0.19 -5.25 -2.75
N PHE A 135 -0.01 -4.82 -1.51
CA PHE A 135 1.30 -4.53 -0.94
C PHE A 135 1.59 -5.59 0.11
N VAL A 136 2.63 -6.37 -0.12
CA VAL A 136 3.03 -7.46 0.77
C VAL A 136 4.31 -7.05 1.48
N PHE A 137 4.24 -7.03 2.81
CA PHE A 137 5.35 -6.58 3.65
C PHE A 137 6.17 -7.78 4.11
N GLU A 138 7.48 -7.66 3.96
CA GLU A 138 8.43 -8.71 4.37
C GLU A 138 9.60 -8.11 5.12
N SER A 139 10.05 -8.80 6.14
CA SER A 139 11.23 -8.44 6.93
C SER A 139 11.91 -9.70 7.46
N GLU A 140 13.20 -9.59 7.69
CA GLU A 140 13.96 -10.63 8.39
C GLU A 140 13.60 -10.70 9.89
N THR A 141 13.05 -9.61 10.43
CA THR A 141 12.64 -9.53 11.83
C THR A 141 11.13 -9.62 11.92
N GLU A 142 10.64 -10.70 12.49
CA GLU A 142 9.21 -10.88 12.67
C GLU A 142 8.68 -10.05 13.83
N GLY A 143 7.41 -9.63 13.72
CA GLY A 143 6.68 -8.95 14.77
C GLY A 143 7.02 -7.48 14.96
N GLN A 144 7.97 -6.94 14.21
CA GLN A 144 8.29 -5.51 14.26
C GLN A 144 7.74 -4.77 13.06
N SER A 145 7.27 -3.55 13.29
CA SER A 145 6.71 -2.73 12.23
C SER A 145 7.78 -2.24 11.27
N ILE A 146 7.53 -2.47 9.99
CA ILE A 146 8.37 -1.96 8.91
C ILE A 146 8.05 -0.50 8.66
N CYS A 147 6.76 -0.16 8.61
CA CYS A 147 6.34 1.21 8.33
C CYS A 147 4.87 1.45 8.66
N GLU A 148 4.52 2.73 8.73
CA GLU A 148 3.15 3.21 8.56
C GLU A 148 2.94 3.49 7.08
N PHE A 149 1.92 2.91 6.48
CA PHE A 149 1.63 3.04 5.06
C PHE A 149 0.46 4.00 4.84
N TYR A 150 0.68 5.05 4.08
CA TYR A 150 -0.33 6.10 3.88
C TYR A 150 -1.10 5.93 2.58
N ASP A 151 -0.41 5.97 1.46
CA ASP A 151 -1.04 5.87 0.15
C ASP A 151 -0.02 5.56 -0.94
N PHE A 152 -0.52 5.45 -2.15
CA PHE A 152 0.31 5.23 -3.32
C PHE A 152 -0.23 6.01 -4.51
N LEU A 153 0.63 6.21 -5.49
CA LEU A 153 0.29 6.87 -6.74
C LEU A 153 1.05 6.18 -7.87
N MET A 154 0.33 5.79 -8.90
CA MET A 154 0.95 5.26 -10.12
C MET A 154 1.26 6.40 -11.07
N LEU A 155 2.50 6.48 -11.51
CA LEU A 155 3.00 7.52 -12.39
C LEU A 155 3.37 6.91 -13.74
N ALA A 156 2.94 7.57 -14.82
CA ALA A 156 3.34 7.21 -16.17
C ALA A 156 4.24 8.32 -16.70
N ARG A 157 5.40 7.93 -17.21
CA ARG A 157 6.38 8.87 -17.74
C ARG A 157 6.65 8.59 -19.21
N PRO A 158 6.92 9.63 -19.99
CA PRO A 158 7.25 9.46 -21.41
C PRO A 158 8.45 8.58 -21.65
#